data_a73acdb7b657ae3231f7d8a6bf8da283
#
_entry.id   a73acdb7b657ae3231f7d8a6bf8da283
#
_cell.length_a   1.000
_cell.length_b   1.000
_cell.length_c   1.000
_cell.angle_alpha   90.00
_cell.angle_beta   90.00
_cell.angle_gamma   90.00
#
_symmetry.space_group_name_H-M   'P 1'
#
loop_
_entity.id
_entity.type
_entity.pdbx_description
1 polymer ?
#
loop_
_entity_poly.entity_id
_entity_poly.type
_entity_poly.pdbx_seq_one_letter_code
_entity_poly.pdbx_strand_id
1 'polypeptide(L)'
;MRGADGSTKPARSLRRYGGVTVTTAVHEHGRYNRALMDPWRTAIATADATNIWIRGHEITSLMRERTFTDAIVLLHLGRIPTPGERKLLDAILIGVCDHGAGAPSCAAARIAASGNRQALSAAVAAGVLTIGDEHGGAGSNCMEMIAAGLAAGTRDGLAADAAARRVVEEAVAAKRRLPGLGHRVHTTDPRVAALFEMARAEGLAGDGIRFMTALEAEAARRIKPLPMNIDGALAAVLHDMGFTPPAGRFIFIVGRVAGLTAEVAEELTRERPMRIKFDVEYDGPPPTE
;
A
#
# COMPACT_ATOMS: atom_id res chain seq x y z
N MET A 1 71.47 -14.02 2.83
CA MET A 1 70.87 -14.86 3.89
C MET A 1 69.36 -14.74 3.78
N ARG A 2 68.76 -15.74 3.22
CA ARG A 2 67.65 -16.61 3.60
C ARG A 2 66.62 -15.85 4.48
N GLY A 3 65.42 -15.54 4.11
CA GLY A 3 64.40 -16.43 3.58
C GLY A 3 63.48 -16.86 4.74
N ALA A 4 62.21 -16.53 4.78
CA ALA A 4 61.20 -17.37 5.36
C ALA A 4 59.82 -16.94 4.81
N ASP A 5 59.39 -17.71 3.87
CA ASP A 5 58.03 -17.83 3.41
C ASP A 5 57.20 -18.50 4.52
N GLY A 6 56.14 -17.85 4.96
CA GLY A 6 55.22 -18.33 5.99
C GLY A 6 53.80 -18.39 5.45
N SER A 7 53.54 -19.25 4.46
CA SER A 7 52.17 -19.53 4.02
C SER A 7 51.48 -20.46 5.01
N THR A 8 50.65 -19.91 5.90
CA THR A 8 49.68 -20.68 6.69
C THR A 8 48.44 -20.93 5.86
N LYS A 9 48.23 -22.19 5.45
CA LYS A 9 46.97 -22.65 4.86
C LYS A 9 45.83 -22.59 5.89
N PRO A 10 44.65 -22.12 5.54
CA PRO A 10 43.51 -22.10 6.47
C PRO A 10 43.06 -23.54 6.77
N ALA A 11 42.73 -23.79 8.06
CA ALA A 11 42.20 -25.05 8.52
C ALA A 11 40.80 -25.31 7.98
N ARG A 12 40.59 -26.45 7.31
CA ARG A 12 39.27 -26.92 6.86
C ARG A 12 38.61 -27.69 8.00
N SER A 13 37.44 -27.21 8.48
CA SER A 13 36.59 -28.02 9.36
C SER A 13 35.54 -28.76 8.51
N LEU A 14 35.47 -30.07 8.67
CA LEU A 14 34.47 -30.95 8.04
C LEU A 14 33.38 -31.28 9.05
N ARG A 15 32.15 -30.92 8.77
CA ARG A 15 30.96 -31.42 9.48
C ARG A 15 30.12 -32.28 8.53
N ARG A 16 29.75 -33.49 8.95
CA ARG A 16 28.82 -34.37 8.21
C ARG A 16 27.42 -34.24 8.78
N TYR A 17 26.45 -33.95 7.91
CA TYR A 17 25.04 -34.07 8.17
C TYR A 17 24.39 -34.88 7.05
N GLY A 18 23.73 -35.98 7.39
CA GLY A 18 22.85 -36.72 6.49
C GLY A 18 23.47 -37.18 5.15
N GLY A 19 24.67 -37.71 5.13
CA GLY A 19 25.27 -38.33 3.92
C GLY A 19 25.80 -37.36 2.85
N VAL A 20 25.66 -36.05 3.01
CA VAL A 20 26.19 -35.03 2.09
C VAL A 20 27.35 -34.30 2.73
N THR A 21 28.50 -34.31 2.04
CA THR A 21 29.70 -33.56 2.49
C THR A 21 29.53 -32.10 2.06
N VAL A 22 29.24 -31.20 3.00
CA VAL A 22 29.22 -29.75 2.75
C VAL A 22 30.57 -29.19 3.15
N THR A 23 31.31 -28.69 2.18
CA THR A 23 32.57 -27.97 2.43
C THR A 23 32.23 -26.53 2.73
N THR A 24 32.21 -26.16 4.01
CA THR A 24 32.15 -24.75 4.41
C THR A 24 33.54 -24.14 4.26
N ALA A 25 33.70 -23.33 3.23
CA ALA A 25 34.82 -22.38 3.18
C ALA A 25 34.53 -21.30 4.24
N VAL A 26 35.35 -21.21 5.28
CA VAL A 26 35.39 -20.07 6.18
C VAL A 26 35.93 -18.91 5.35
N HIS A 27 35.05 -18.10 4.83
CA HIS A 27 35.44 -16.82 4.24
C HIS A 27 35.89 -15.91 5.39
N GLU A 28 37.19 -15.61 5.45
CA GLU A 28 37.69 -14.38 6.03
C GLU A 28 36.78 -13.26 5.55
N HIS A 29 36.51 -12.26 6.39
CA HIS A 29 35.74 -11.05 6.07
C HIS A 29 36.38 -10.35 4.87
N GLY A 30 36.22 -10.96 3.71
CA GLY A 30 36.74 -10.52 2.43
C GLY A 30 35.90 -9.37 1.93
N ARG A 31 36.56 -8.27 1.67
CA ARG A 31 36.11 -7.17 0.85
C ARG A 31 35.22 -7.71 -0.27
N TYR A 32 33.92 -7.53 -0.16
CA TYR A 32 33.00 -7.72 -1.28
C TYR A 32 33.59 -6.92 -2.45
N ASN A 33 33.84 -7.61 -3.55
CA ASN A 33 34.44 -7.01 -4.73
C ASN A 33 33.46 -5.97 -5.28
N ARG A 34 33.66 -4.71 -4.89
CA ARG A 34 32.81 -3.54 -5.22
C ARG A 34 32.82 -3.21 -6.72
N ALA A 35 33.55 -4.01 -7.51
CA ALA A 35 33.84 -3.71 -8.92
C ALA A 35 32.84 -4.31 -9.94
N LEU A 36 31.79 -5.03 -9.53
CA LEU A 36 30.93 -5.77 -10.47
C LEU A 36 29.44 -5.45 -10.42
N MET A 37 29.00 -4.49 -9.59
CA MET A 37 27.60 -4.03 -9.63
C MET A 37 27.59 -2.51 -9.71
N ASP A 38 26.84 -1.99 -10.66
CA ASP A 38 26.51 -0.56 -10.68
C ASP A 38 25.88 -0.18 -9.34
N PRO A 39 26.26 0.99 -8.74
CA PRO A 39 25.73 1.40 -7.46
C PRO A 39 24.22 1.59 -7.55
N TRP A 40 23.48 1.12 -6.57
CA TRP A 40 22.05 1.43 -6.45
C TRP A 40 21.89 2.96 -6.34
N ARG A 41 21.06 3.51 -7.22
CA ARG A 41 20.75 4.93 -7.23
C ARG A 41 19.44 5.19 -6.50
N THR A 42 19.43 6.15 -5.60
CA THR A 42 18.23 6.61 -4.90
C THR A 42 18.26 8.13 -4.76
N ALA A 43 17.08 8.74 -4.82
CA ALA A 43 16.85 10.13 -4.47
C ALA A 43 16.01 10.26 -3.18
N ILE A 44 15.73 9.15 -2.48
CA ILE A 44 14.84 9.14 -1.32
C ILE A 44 15.58 9.51 -0.05
N ALA A 45 16.66 8.78 0.29
CA ALA A 45 17.41 9.03 1.50
C ALA A 45 18.89 8.70 1.33
N THR A 46 19.71 9.37 2.13
CA THR A 46 21.13 9.06 2.29
C THR A 46 21.53 9.23 3.75
N ALA A 47 22.63 8.60 4.14
CA ALA A 47 23.18 8.71 5.49
C ALA A 47 24.70 8.72 5.45
N ASP A 48 25.32 9.36 6.43
CA ASP A 48 26.74 9.23 6.77
C ASP A 48 26.91 8.75 8.22
N ALA A 49 28.09 8.90 8.79
CA ALA A 49 28.38 8.45 10.16
C ALA A 49 27.63 9.25 11.24
N THR A 50 27.12 10.41 10.93
CA THR A 50 26.59 11.38 11.91
C THR A 50 25.18 11.84 11.62
N ASN A 51 24.70 11.68 10.39
CA ASN A 51 23.42 12.23 9.98
C ASN A 51 22.70 11.37 8.93
N ILE A 52 21.38 11.61 8.81
CA ILE A 52 20.49 11.02 7.82
C ILE A 52 19.73 12.16 7.14
N TRP A 53 19.60 12.10 5.82
CA TRP A 53 18.81 13.03 5.03
C TRP A 53 17.71 12.28 4.26
N ILE A 54 16.51 12.84 4.28
CA ILE A 54 15.37 12.36 3.49
C ILE A 54 15.03 13.47 2.48
N ARG A 55 15.15 13.16 1.18
CA ARG A 55 14.92 14.15 0.12
C ARG A 55 15.69 15.45 0.33
N GLY A 56 16.90 15.39 0.89
CA GLY A 56 17.76 16.55 1.19
C GLY A 56 17.46 17.27 2.50
N HIS A 57 16.43 16.86 3.26
CA HIS A 57 16.11 17.41 4.58
C HIS A 57 16.76 16.57 5.67
N GLU A 58 17.40 17.24 6.63
CA GLU A 58 17.98 16.58 7.80
C GLU A 58 16.89 15.93 8.66
N ILE A 59 17.09 14.66 9.05
CA ILE A 59 16.06 13.90 9.78
C ILE A 59 15.69 14.52 11.11
N THR A 60 16.67 15.08 11.85
CA THR A 60 16.41 15.69 13.15
C THR A 60 15.60 16.99 13.05
N SER A 61 15.75 17.75 11.98
CA SER A 61 14.89 18.90 11.67
C SER A 61 13.48 18.45 11.30
N LEU A 62 13.34 17.41 10.46
CA LEU A 62 12.04 16.84 10.14
C LEU A 62 11.32 16.35 11.40
N MET A 63 12.01 15.66 12.31
CA MET A 63 11.44 15.16 13.58
C MET A 63 10.91 16.27 14.49
N ARG A 64 11.54 17.44 14.47
CA ARG A 64 11.13 18.58 15.33
C ARG A 64 10.00 19.40 14.72
N GLU A 65 9.95 19.52 13.40
CA GLU A 65 9.16 20.54 12.71
C GLU A 65 8.01 19.95 11.88
N ARG A 66 8.00 18.65 11.62
CA ARG A 66 7.08 18.00 10.68
C ARG A 66 6.32 16.86 11.30
N THR A 67 5.18 16.54 10.70
CA THR A 67 4.39 15.36 11.06
C THR A 67 4.81 14.14 10.23
N PHE A 68 4.38 12.94 10.65
CA PHE A 68 4.59 11.73 9.85
C PHE A 68 3.94 11.83 8.47
N THR A 69 2.78 12.49 8.37
CA THR A 69 2.09 12.72 7.11
C THR A 69 2.86 13.65 6.19
N ASP A 70 3.53 14.69 6.74
CA ASP A 70 4.44 15.53 5.95
C ASP A 70 5.59 14.69 5.36
N ALA A 71 6.13 13.75 6.14
CA ALA A 71 7.18 12.86 5.67
C ALA A 71 6.70 11.92 4.55
N ILE A 72 5.45 11.42 4.61
CA ILE A 72 4.87 10.60 3.53
C ILE A 72 4.82 11.41 2.23
N VAL A 73 4.33 12.65 2.25
CA VAL A 73 4.28 13.50 1.06
C VAL A 73 5.69 13.79 0.55
N LEU A 74 6.62 14.12 1.43
CA LEU A 74 8.02 14.36 1.07
C LEU A 74 8.64 13.13 0.38
N LEU A 75 8.43 11.94 0.91
CA LEU A 75 8.94 10.69 0.34
C LEU A 75 8.40 10.43 -1.06
N HIS A 76 7.11 10.62 -1.28
CA HIS A 76 6.44 10.30 -2.55
C HIS A 76 6.53 11.43 -3.58
N LEU A 77 6.35 12.69 -3.18
CA LEU A 77 6.29 13.83 -4.08
C LEU A 77 7.57 14.70 -4.08
N GLY A 78 8.50 14.45 -3.14
CA GLY A 78 9.76 15.23 -3.05
C GLY A 78 9.58 16.66 -2.55
N ARG A 79 8.42 16.97 -1.94
CA ARG A 79 8.10 18.29 -1.37
C ARG A 79 7.35 18.16 -0.04
N ILE A 80 7.40 19.21 0.75
CA ILE A 80 6.56 19.34 1.95
C ILE A 80 5.12 19.70 1.51
N PRO A 81 4.08 19.09 2.11
CA PRO A 81 2.70 19.44 1.80
C PRO A 81 2.29 20.79 2.38
N THR A 82 1.26 21.39 1.81
CA THR A 82 0.53 22.47 2.47
C THR A 82 -0.23 21.95 3.69
N PRO A 83 -0.64 22.81 4.65
CA PRO A 83 -1.47 22.38 5.77
C PRO A 83 -2.77 21.67 5.37
N GLY A 84 -3.42 22.12 4.29
CA GLY A 84 -4.63 21.50 3.75
C GLY A 84 -4.37 20.11 3.18
N GLU A 85 -3.31 19.94 2.38
CA GLU A 85 -2.92 18.62 1.85
C GLU A 85 -2.60 17.62 2.97
N ARG A 86 -1.86 18.06 3.99
CA ARG A 86 -1.57 17.24 5.16
C ARG A 86 -2.87 16.77 5.84
N LYS A 87 -3.81 17.69 6.10
CA LYS A 87 -5.09 17.40 6.73
C LYS A 87 -5.91 16.38 5.93
N LEU A 88 -5.91 16.49 4.60
CA LEU A 88 -6.58 15.52 3.72
C LEU A 88 -5.91 14.16 3.74
N LEU A 89 -4.58 14.10 3.72
CA LEU A 89 -3.87 12.84 3.77
C LEU A 89 -4.04 12.17 5.14
N ASP A 90 -4.05 12.92 6.24
CA ASP A 90 -4.38 12.39 7.57
C ASP A 90 -5.79 11.78 7.59
N ALA A 91 -6.78 12.46 7.00
CA ALA A 91 -8.15 11.94 6.90
C ALA A 91 -8.22 10.65 6.07
N ILE A 92 -7.49 10.57 4.96
CA ILE A 92 -7.38 9.35 4.16
C ILE A 92 -6.78 8.21 4.99
N LEU A 93 -5.63 8.44 5.64
CA LEU A 93 -4.95 7.42 6.45
C LEU A 93 -5.84 6.89 7.58
N ILE A 94 -6.56 7.78 8.27
CA ILE A 94 -7.55 7.41 9.28
C ILE A 94 -8.70 6.60 8.65
N GLY A 95 -9.22 7.05 7.52
CA GLY A 95 -10.35 6.41 6.82
C GLY A 95 -10.07 5.01 6.32
N VAL A 96 -8.78 4.64 6.12
CA VAL A 96 -8.37 3.31 5.63
C VAL A 96 -7.63 2.47 6.68
N CYS A 97 -7.36 3.02 7.89
CA CYS A 97 -6.52 2.34 8.87
C CYS A 97 -7.09 0.99 9.31
N ASP A 98 -8.41 0.89 9.48
CA ASP A 98 -9.09 -0.35 9.82
C ASP A 98 -10.50 -0.42 9.24
N HIS A 99 -11.09 -1.63 9.19
CA HIS A 99 -12.48 -1.86 8.78
C HIS A 99 -13.08 -3.08 9.51
N GLY A 100 -12.55 -3.39 10.68
CA GLY A 100 -12.92 -4.51 11.53
C GLY A 100 -12.25 -5.82 11.14
N ALA A 101 -12.23 -6.75 12.10
CA ALA A 101 -11.55 -8.04 12.02
C ALA A 101 -12.00 -8.93 10.83
N GLY A 102 -13.20 -8.69 10.30
CA GLY A 102 -13.73 -9.40 9.13
C GLY A 102 -13.24 -8.88 7.78
N ALA A 103 -12.53 -7.76 7.73
CA ALA A 103 -11.89 -7.30 6.50
C ALA A 103 -10.79 -8.28 6.08
N PRO A 104 -10.64 -8.62 4.78
CA PRO A 104 -9.69 -9.66 4.35
C PRO A 104 -8.28 -9.49 4.89
N SER A 105 -7.74 -8.27 4.89
CA SER A 105 -6.40 -8.00 5.43
C SER A 105 -6.32 -8.19 6.95
N CYS A 106 -7.32 -7.73 7.70
CA CYS A 106 -7.38 -7.91 9.14
C CYS A 106 -7.55 -9.38 9.52
N ALA A 107 -8.45 -10.09 8.83
CA ALA A 107 -8.66 -11.53 9.03
C ALA A 107 -7.39 -12.34 8.77
N ALA A 108 -6.69 -12.08 7.66
CA ALA A 108 -5.44 -12.77 7.32
C ALA A 108 -4.34 -12.52 8.38
N ALA A 109 -4.19 -11.28 8.85
CA ALA A 109 -3.24 -10.95 9.90
C ALA A 109 -3.55 -11.69 11.21
N ARG A 110 -4.84 -11.73 11.63
CA ARG A 110 -5.27 -12.44 12.83
C ARG A 110 -5.10 -13.96 12.70
N ILE A 111 -5.43 -14.55 11.55
CA ILE A 111 -5.21 -15.98 11.30
C ILE A 111 -3.73 -16.33 11.43
N ALA A 112 -2.85 -15.54 10.81
CA ALA A 112 -1.40 -15.74 10.88
C ALA A 112 -0.89 -15.59 12.32
N ALA A 113 -1.34 -14.57 13.06
CA ALA A 113 -0.97 -14.34 14.46
C ALA A 113 -1.49 -15.46 15.37
N SER A 114 -2.68 -16.00 15.12
CA SER A 114 -3.25 -17.11 15.89
C SER A 114 -2.42 -18.39 15.78
N GLY A 115 -1.87 -18.67 14.60
CA GLY A 115 -1.04 -19.85 14.31
C GLY A 115 0.44 -19.70 14.66
N ASN A 116 1.00 -18.48 14.53
CA ASN A 116 2.42 -18.19 14.78
C ASN A 116 2.58 -16.90 15.60
N ARG A 117 2.45 -17.05 16.91
CA ARG A 117 2.39 -15.91 17.86
C ARG A 117 3.70 -15.14 18.02
N GLN A 118 4.82 -15.68 17.60
CA GLN A 118 6.13 -15.03 17.72
C GLN A 118 6.55 -14.26 16.45
N ALA A 119 5.96 -14.57 15.32
CA ALA A 119 6.30 -13.98 14.04
C ALA A 119 5.43 -12.73 13.73
N LEU A 120 5.56 -11.67 14.54
CA LEU A 120 4.75 -10.44 14.42
C LEU A 120 4.80 -9.82 13.03
N SER A 121 6.00 -9.71 12.46
CA SER A 121 6.20 -9.17 11.12
C SER A 121 5.53 -10.02 10.03
N ALA A 122 5.58 -11.35 10.17
CA ALA A 122 4.93 -12.26 9.23
C ALA A 122 3.40 -12.17 9.33
N ALA A 123 2.85 -12.00 10.53
CA ALA A 123 1.41 -11.79 10.71
C ALA A 123 0.91 -10.49 10.06
N VAL A 124 1.62 -9.39 10.25
CA VAL A 124 1.31 -8.11 9.58
C VAL A 124 1.47 -8.25 8.07
N ALA A 125 2.56 -8.88 7.61
CA ALA A 125 2.80 -9.11 6.19
C ALA A 125 1.68 -9.94 5.53
N ALA A 126 1.14 -10.97 6.21
CA ALA A 126 0.01 -11.74 5.72
C ALA A 126 -1.20 -10.84 5.43
N GLY A 127 -1.49 -9.87 6.30
CA GLY A 127 -2.52 -8.88 6.06
C GLY A 127 -2.21 -7.99 4.85
N VAL A 128 -0.99 -7.50 4.72
CA VAL A 128 -0.57 -6.66 3.59
C VAL A 128 -0.66 -7.42 2.26
N LEU A 129 -0.27 -8.69 2.23
CA LEU A 129 -0.32 -9.53 1.03
C LEU A 129 -1.73 -9.77 0.48
N THR A 130 -2.79 -9.58 1.27
CA THR A 130 -4.17 -9.66 0.78
C THR A 130 -4.68 -8.35 0.16
N ILE A 131 -3.89 -7.26 0.23
CA ILE A 131 -4.25 -5.99 -0.39
C ILE A 131 -3.96 -6.07 -1.88
N GLY A 132 -5.01 -6.10 -2.68
CA GLY A 132 -4.97 -6.23 -4.13
C GLY A 132 -6.20 -5.58 -4.77
N ASP A 133 -6.42 -5.83 -6.05
CA ASP A 133 -7.47 -5.15 -6.83
C ASP A 133 -8.88 -5.32 -6.26
N GLU A 134 -9.14 -6.43 -5.58
CA GLU A 134 -10.45 -6.72 -4.97
C GLU A 134 -10.57 -6.24 -3.50
N HIS A 135 -9.47 -5.81 -2.88
CA HIS A 135 -9.42 -5.37 -1.49
C HIS A 135 -8.32 -4.32 -1.27
N GLY A 136 -8.70 -3.05 -1.12
CA GLY A 136 -7.79 -1.96 -0.76
C GLY A 136 -6.79 -1.54 -1.85
N GLY A 137 -6.84 -2.16 -3.02
CA GLY A 137 -5.97 -1.82 -4.15
C GLY A 137 -6.69 -1.14 -5.31
N ALA A 138 -8.01 -1.06 -5.27
CA ALA A 138 -8.82 -0.43 -6.30
C ALA A 138 -8.51 1.07 -6.48
N GLY A 139 -7.95 1.72 -5.46
CA GLY A 139 -7.52 3.12 -5.52
C GLY A 139 -6.53 3.42 -6.64
N SER A 140 -5.55 2.54 -6.89
CA SER A 140 -4.61 2.73 -8.01
C SER A 140 -5.29 2.65 -9.37
N ASN A 141 -6.11 1.61 -9.59
CA ASN A 141 -6.86 1.45 -10.83
C ASN A 141 -7.85 2.62 -11.05
N CYS A 142 -8.41 3.15 -9.96
CA CYS A 142 -9.26 4.34 -10.00
C CYS A 142 -8.47 5.59 -10.39
N MET A 143 -7.28 5.80 -9.83
CA MET A 143 -6.39 6.90 -10.21
C MET A 143 -5.95 6.81 -11.67
N GLU A 144 -5.66 5.61 -12.19
CA GLU A 144 -5.37 5.38 -13.60
C GLU A 144 -6.55 5.78 -14.49
N MET A 145 -7.77 5.38 -14.11
CA MET A 145 -8.99 5.76 -14.82
C MET A 145 -9.20 7.28 -14.82
N ILE A 146 -9.02 7.94 -13.68
CA ILE A 146 -9.13 9.40 -13.56
C ILE A 146 -8.09 10.07 -14.47
N ALA A 147 -6.82 9.69 -14.34
CA ALA A 147 -5.74 10.31 -15.10
C ALA A 147 -5.92 10.11 -16.64
N ALA A 148 -6.26 8.90 -17.06
CA ALA A 148 -6.49 8.60 -18.47
C ALA A 148 -7.74 9.32 -19.01
N GLY A 149 -8.83 9.35 -18.25
CA GLY A 149 -10.08 10.02 -18.62
C GLY A 149 -9.90 11.53 -18.76
N LEU A 150 -9.24 12.16 -17.79
CA LEU A 150 -8.93 13.60 -17.83
C LEU A 150 -7.97 13.96 -18.97
N ALA A 151 -6.92 13.17 -19.16
CA ALA A 151 -5.97 13.40 -20.26
C ALA A 151 -6.65 13.27 -21.63
N ALA A 152 -7.53 12.28 -21.81
CA ALA A 152 -8.33 12.13 -23.02
C ALA A 152 -9.32 13.29 -23.19
N GLY A 153 -9.98 13.69 -22.10
CA GLY A 153 -10.89 14.84 -22.09
C GLY A 153 -10.19 16.13 -22.51
N THR A 154 -9.03 16.42 -21.94
CA THR A 154 -8.23 17.60 -22.29
C THR A 154 -7.87 17.65 -23.78
N ARG A 155 -7.44 16.52 -24.36
CA ARG A 155 -7.15 16.47 -25.80
C ARG A 155 -8.35 16.81 -26.68
N ASP A 156 -9.56 16.46 -26.22
CA ASP A 156 -10.80 16.65 -26.96
C ASP A 156 -11.58 17.90 -26.50
N GLY A 157 -10.98 18.76 -25.69
CA GLY A 157 -11.58 20.00 -25.20
C GLY A 157 -12.74 19.79 -24.20
N LEU A 158 -12.81 18.64 -23.54
CA LEU A 158 -13.86 18.30 -22.57
C LEU A 158 -13.47 18.71 -21.14
N ALA A 159 -14.42 19.23 -20.39
CA ALA A 159 -14.28 19.40 -18.96
C ALA A 159 -14.34 18.04 -18.22
N ALA A 160 -13.88 18.00 -16.97
CA ALA A 160 -13.74 16.79 -16.17
C ALA A 160 -15.05 15.97 -16.08
N ASP A 161 -16.19 16.63 -15.91
CA ASP A 161 -17.50 15.97 -15.83
C ASP A 161 -17.95 15.35 -17.17
N ALA A 162 -17.63 15.99 -18.30
CA ALA A 162 -17.91 15.44 -19.63
C ALA A 162 -16.97 14.26 -19.93
N ALA A 163 -15.71 14.35 -19.55
CA ALA A 163 -14.75 13.25 -19.65
C ALA A 163 -15.19 12.02 -18.84
N ALA A 164 -15.70 12.23 -17.62
CA ALA A 164 -16.23 11.17 -16.77
C ALA A 164 -17.43 10.46 -17.40
N ARG A 165 -18.39 11.22 -17.96
CA ARG A 165 -19.54 10.65 -18.67
C ARG A 165 -19.11 9.75 -19.83
N ARG A 166 -18.13 10.17 -20.62
CA ARG A 166 -17.56 9.37 -21.72
C ARG A 166 -16.94 8.08 -21.19
N VAL A 167 -16.18 8.12 -20.11
CA VAL A 167 -15.60 6.91 -19.51
C VAL A 167 -16.69 5.91 -19.09
N VAL A 168 -17.81 6.37 -18.55
CA VAL A 168 -18.95 5.49 -18.22
C VAL A 168 -19.54 4.89 -19.49
N GLU A 169 -19.74 5.67 -20.57
CA GLU A 169 -20.25 5.19 -21.86
C GLU A 169 -19.37 4.08 -22.43
N GLU A 170 -18.06 4.31 -22.45
CA GLU A 170 -17.07 3.33 -22.92
C GLU A 170 -17.07 2.07 -22.04
N ALA A 171 -17.17 2.22 -20.72
CA ALA A 171 -17.21 1.09 -19.79
C ALA A 171 -18.49 0.24 -19.98
N VAL A 172 -19.64 0.87 -20.20
CA VAL A 172 -20.91 0.18 -20.50
C VAL A 172 -20.79 -0.58 -21.81
N ALA A 173 -20.31 0.05 -22.88
CA ALA A 173 -20.14 -0.58 -24.19
C ALA A 173 -19.19 -1.77 -24.15
N ALA A 174 -18.10 -1.67 -23.36
CA ALA A 174 -17.10 -2.71 -23.22
C ALA A 174 -17.39 -3.71 -22.09
N LYS A 175 -18.51 -3.56 -21.36
CA LYS A 175 -18.88 -4.37 -20.17
C LYS A 175 -17.78 -4.39 -19.12
N ARG A 176 -17.07 -3.27 -18.93
CA ARG A 176 -15.99 -3.14 -17.94
C ARG A 176 -16.53 -2.60 -16.60
N ARG A 177 -15.92 -3.01 -15.51
CA ARG A 177 -16.19 -2.43 -14.19
C ARG A 177 -15.59 -1.02 -14.08
N LEU A 178 -16.22 -0.18 -13.25
CA LEU A 178 -15.73 1.15 -12.88
C LEU A 178 -15.09 1.04 -11.48
N PRO A 179 -13.75 1.13 -11.37
CA PRO A 179 -13.09 1.10 -10.07
C PRO A 179 -13.50 2.32 -9.22
N GLY A 180 -13.53 2.15 -7.91
CA GLY A 180 -13.93 3.20 -6.97
C GLY A 180 -15.45 3.34 -6.77
N LEU A 181 -16.28 2.56 -7.47
CA LEU A 181 -17.72 2.51 -7.29
C LEU A 181 -18.17 1.14 -6.75
N GLY A 182 -19.23 1.17 -5.94
CA GLY A 182 -19.83 -0.01 -5.32
C GLY A 182 -19.18 -0.38 -3.98
N HIS A 183 -19.98 -0.91 -3.06
CA HIS A 183 -19.54 -1.40 -1.76
C HIS A 183 -20.30 -2.66 -1.38
N ARG A 184 -19.63 -3.60 -0.67
CA ARG A 184 -20.26 -4.87 -0.26
C ARG A 184 -21.27 -4.71 0.87
N VAL A 185 -21.05 -3.72 1.74
CA VAL A 185 -21.81 -3.52 2.98
C VAL A 185 -22.57 -2.20 2.95
N HIS A 186 -21.93 -1.10 2.53
CA HIS A 186 -22.50 0.23 2.61
C HIS A 186 -23.34 0.55 1.38
N THR A 187 -24.54 1.07 1.62
CA THR A 187 -25.35 1.75 0.59
C THR A 187 -24.85 3.18 0.33
N THR A 188 -24.16 3.77 1.30
CA THR A 188 -23.45 5.05 1.21
C THR A 188 -22.24 4.97 2.12
N ASP A 189 -21.05 5.26 1.62
CA ASP A 189 -19.84 5.29 2.42
C ASP A 189 -19.66 6.67 3.08
N PRO A 190 -19.76 6.78 4.43
CA PRO A 190 -19.73 8.08 5.11
C PRO A 190 -18.39 8.79 4.96
N ARG A 191 -17.30 8.06 4.66
CA ARG A 191 -15.96 8.60 4.49
C ARG A 191 -15.84 9.45 3.22
N VAL A 192 -16.61 9.13 2.18
CA VAL A 192 -16.61 9.87 0.90
C VAL A 192 -17.08 11.30 1.10
N ALA A 193 -18.25 11.48 1.74
CA ALA A 193 -18.80 12.81 2.01
C ALA A 193 -17.84 13.65 2.85
N ALA A 194 -17.35 13.09 3.95
CA ALA A 194 -16.43 13.76 4.86
C ALA A 194 -15.14 14.21 4.14
N LEU A 195 -14.52 13.33 3.35
CA LEU A 195 -13.28 13.63 2.63
C LEU A 195 -13.49 14.73 1.58
N PHE A 196 -14.58 14.68 0.83
CA PHE A 196 -14.88 15.70 -0.19
C PHE A 196 -15.29 17.06 0.41
N GLU A 197 -15.96 17.07 1.55
CA GLU A 197 -16.25 18.30 2.31
C GLU A 197 -14.95 18.96 2.79
N MET A 198 -14.04 18.16 3.36
CA MET A 198 -12.72 18.64 3.78
C MET A 198 -11.91 19.18 2.59
N ALA A 199 -11.92 18.48 1.45
CA ALA A 199 -11.21 18.93 0.24
C ALA A 199 -11.73 20.29 -0.26
N ARG A 200 -13.07 20.48 -0.24
CA ARG A 200 -13.67 21.78 -0.60
C ARG A 200 -13.29 22.88 0.40
N ALA A 201 -13.34 22.58 1.70
CA ALA A 201 -13.00 23.55 2.74
C ALA A 201 -11.54 24.01 2.67
N GLU A 202 -10.62 23.12 2.26
CA GLU A 202 -9.19 23.44 2.09
C GLU A 202 -8.87 24.01 0.69
N GLY A 203 -9.86 24.17 -0.21
CA GLY A 203 -9.64 24.64 -1.57
C GLY A 203 -8.91 23.66 -2.48
N LEU A 204 -8.95 22.38 -2.16
CA LEU A 204 -8.22 21.28 -2.84
C LEU A 204 -9.16 20.37 -3.67
N ALA A 205 -10.42 20.74 -3.87
CA ALA A 205 -11.35 20.02 -4.73
C ALA A 205 -11.09 20.34 -6.20
N GLY A 206 -10.30 19.50 -6.85
CA GLY A 206 -9.86 19.65 -8.23
C GLY A 206 -10.67 18.84 -9.26
N ASP A 207 -10.02 18.53 -10.39
CA ASP A 207 -10.64 17.79 -11.49
C ASP A 207 -10.89 16.32 -11.16
N GLY A 208 -10.08 15.71 -10.29
CA GLY A 208 -10.28 14.36 -9.82
C GLY A 208 -11.60 14.19 -9.07
N ILE A 209 -11.89 15.10 -8.12
CA ILE A 209 -13.16 15.11 -7.37
C ILE A 209 -14.34 15.39 -8.30
N ARG A 210 -14.22 16.36 -9.22
CA ARG A 210 -15.26 16.66 -10.21
C ARG A 210 -15.54 15.45 -11.11
N PHE A 211 -14.48 14.81 -11.60
CA PHE A 211 -14.56 13.62 -12.43
C PHE A 211 -15.29 12.47 -11.72
N MET A 212 -14.87 12.12 -10.49
CA MET A 212 -15.47 11.00 -9.75
C MET A 212 -16.92 11.27 -9.34
N THR A 213 -17.27 12.52 -9.00
CA THR A 213 -18.66 12.90 -8.71
C THR A 213 -19.56 12.73 -9.95
N ALA A 214 -19.09 13.17 -11.13
CA ALA A 214 -19.80 13.00 -12.38
C ALA A 214 -19.87 11.53 -12.83
N LEU A 215 -18.80 10.75 -12.59
CA LEU A 215 -18.75 9.32 -12.88
C LEU A 215 -19.80 8.56 -12.09
N GLU A 216 -19.92 8.79 -10.79
CA GLU A 216 -20.94 8.18 -9.93
C GLU A 216 -22.37 8.51 -10.42
N ALA A 217 -22.64 9.79 -10.68
CA ALA A 217 -23.95 10.24 -11.16
C ALA A 217 -24.32 9.59 -12.51
N GLU A 218 -23.38 9.52 -13.46
CA GLU A 218 -23.62 8.94 -14.76
C GLU A 218 -23.75 7.41 -14.70
N ALA A 219 -22.96 6.74 -13.83
CA ALA A 219 -23.08 5.29 -13.61
C ALA A 219 -24.46 4.95 -13.00
N ALA A 220 -24.96 5.75 -12.07
CA ALA A 220 -26.31 5.57 -11.52
C ALA A 220 -27.39 5.69 -12.58
N ARG A 221 -27.23 6.62 -13.52
CA ARG A 221 -28.18 6.85 -14.63
C ARG A 221 -28.19 5.74 -15.68
N ARG A 222 -27.01 5.22 -16.05
CA ARG A 222 -26.85 4.28 -17.18
C ARG A 222 -26.79 2.81 -16.80
N ILE A 223 -26.37 2.50 -15.59
CA ILE A 223 -26.15 1.12 -15.14
C ILE A 223 -27.12 0.78 -14.00
N LYS A 224 -26.86 1.34 -12.83
CA LYS A 224 -27.63 1.22 -11.59
C LYS A 224 -26.96 2.11 -10.53
N PRO A 225 -27.62 2.40 -9.40
CA PRO A 225 -26.96 3.03 -8.27
C PRO A 225 -25.73 2.23 -7.81
N LEU A 226 -24.56 2.83 -7.96
CA LEU A 226 -23.26 2.29 -7.55
C LEU A 226 -22.58 3.39 -6.72
N PRO A 227 -22.77 3.41 -5.38
CA PRO A 227 -22.21 4.47 -4.54
C PRO A 227 -20.69 4.45 -4.62
N MET A 228 -20.09 5.64 -4.61
CA MET A 228 -18.64 5.78 -4.49
C MET A 228 -18.18 5.20 -3.14
N ASN A 229 -17.09 4.48 -3.16
CA ASN A 229 -16.45 3.94 -1.96
C ASN A 229 -15.20 4.73 -1.62
N ILE A 230 -14.53 4.36 -0.52
CA ILE A 230 -13.32 5.06 -0.06
C ILE A 230 -12.19 5.01 -1.09
N ASP A 231 -12.04 3.92 -1.88
CA ASP A 231 -11.01 3.82 -2.91
C ASP A 231 -11.22 4.87 -4.01
N GLY A 232 -12.48 5.14 -4.39
CA GLY A 232 -12.82 6.19 -5.34
C GLY A 232 -12.54 7.59 -4.79
N ALA A 233 -12.90 7.84 -3.53
CA ALA A 233 -12.71 9.14 -2.90
C ALA A 233 -11.22 9.46 -2.68
N LEU A 234 -10.44 8.51 -2.13
CA LEU A 234 -9.00 8.72 -1.95
C LEU A 234 -8.28 8.89 -3.29
N ALA A 235 -8.69 8.14 -4.32
CA ALA A 235 -8.10 8.26 -5.66
C ALA A 235 -8.29 9.66 -6.24
N ALA A 236 -9.50 10.23 -6.11
CA ALA A 236 -9.81 11.58 -6.55
C ALA A 236 -8.95 12.63 -5.83
N VAL A 237 -8.89 12.56 -4.49
CA VAL A 237 -8.11 13.51 -3.68
C VAL A 237 -6.62 13.38 -3.92
N LEU A 238 -6.08 12.16 -3.96
CA LEU A 238 -4.65 11.94 -4.24
C LEU A 238 -4.26 12.42 -5.64
N HIS A 239 -5.15 12.24 -6.63
CA HIS A 239 -4.95 12.80 -7.97
C HIS A 239 -4.86 14.32 -7.93
N ASP A 240 -5.79 14.98 -7.24
CA ASP A 240 -5.82 16.44 -7.10
C ASP A 240 -4.62 17.00 -6.31
N MET A 241 -4.02 16.20 -5.42
CA MET A 241 -2.77 16.51 -4.73
C MET A 241 -1.50 16.24 -5.58
N GLY A 242 -1.64 15.68 -6.78
CA GLY A 242 -0.54 15.42 -7.71
C GLY A 242 0.19 14.08 -7.49
N PHE A 243 -0.41 13.14 -6.78
CA PHE A 243 0.13 11.79 -6.66
C PHE A 243 -0.03 11.01 -7.97
N THR A 244 0.89 10.09 -8.23
CA THR A 244 0.81 9.14 -9.36
C THR A 244 -0.09 7.95 -9.02
N PRO A 245 -0.67 7.24 -10.01
CA PRO A 245 -1.61 6.17 -9.77
C PRO A 245 -1.20 5.08 -8.78
N PRO A 246 0.06 4.59 -8.71
CA PRO A 246 0.45 3.61 -7.71
C PRO A 246 0.25 4.06 -6.25
N ALA A 247 0.21 5.38 -6.00
CA ALA A 247 0.00 5.92 -4.66
C ALA A 247 -1.36 5.55 -4.08
N GLY A 248 -2.39 5.33 -4.88
CA GLY A 248 -3.70 4.87 -4.40
C GLY A 248 -3.60 3.62 -3.54
N ARG A 249 -2.79 2.64 -3.97
CA ARG A 249 -2.53 1.41 -3.20
C ARG A 249 -1.51 1.63 -2.08
N PHE A 250 -0.43 2.38 -2.35
CA PHE A 250 0.62 2.59 -1.35
C PHE A 250 0.11 3.36 -0.12
N ILE A 251 -0.68 4.40 -0.31
CA ILE A 251 -1.28 5.16 0.78
C ILE A 251 -2.29 4.30 1.56
N PHE A 252 -3.09 3.48 0.87
CA PHE A 252 -3.96 2.51 1.53
C PHE A 252 -3.15 1.54 2.41
N ILE A 253 -2.04 0.98 1.90
CA ILE A 253 -1.17 0.08 2.66
C ILE A 253 -0.61 0.78 3.90
N VAL A 254 -0.07 2.01 3.74
CA VAL A 254 0.49 2.78 4.88
C VAL A 254 -0.55 2.95 5.99
N GLY A 255 -1.76 3.38 5.65
CA GLY A 255 -2.84 3.55 6.62
C GLY A 255 -3.25 2.20 7.25
N ARG A 256 -3.46 1.17 6.43
CA ARG A 256 -3.92 -0.15 6.88
C ARG A 256 -2.91 -0.85 7.81
N VAL A 257 -1.61 -0.65 7.65
CA VAL A 257 -0.59 -1.25 8.53
C VAL A 257 -0.80 -0.85 9.99
N ALA A 258 -1.25 0.36 10.27
CA ALA A 258 -1.59 0.79 11.63
C ALA A 258 -2.68 -0.11 12.25
N GLY A 259 -3.77 -0.36 11.51
CA GLY A 259 -4.83 -1.28 11.95
C GLY A 259 -4.35 -2.72 12.06
N LEU A 260 -3.58 -3.22 11.08
CA LEU A 260 -3.05 -4.59 11.12
C LEU A 260 -2.18 -4.85 12.35
N THR A 261 -1.36 -3.90 12.77
CA THR A 261 -0.55 -4.05 14.00
C THR A 261 -1.44 -4.11 15.23
N ALA A 262 -2.52 -3.34 15.30
CA ALA A 262 -3.48 -3.36 16.39
C ALA A 262 -4.28 -4.68 16.40
N GLU A 263 -4.74 -5.16 15.26
CA GLU A 263 -5.45 -6.44 15.10
C GLU A 263 -4.58 -7.63 15.52
N VAL A 264 -3.29 -7.64 15.14
CA VAL A 264 -2.33 -8.65 15.58
C VAL A 264 -2.11 -8.56 17.10
N ALA A 265 -1.93 -7.37 17.65
CA ALA A 265 -1.74 -7.19 19.10
C ALA A 265 -2.97 -7.67 19.90
N GLU A 266 -4.17 -7.35 19.42
CA GLU A 266 -5.41 -7.82 20.04
C GLU A 266 -5.53 -9.34 19.98
N GLU A 267 -5.27 -9.98 18.85
CA GLU A 267 -5.29 -11.44 18.70
C GLU A 267 -4.34 -12.13 19.69
N LEU A 268 -3.14 -11.55 19.87
CA LEU A 268 -2.13 -12.10 20.78
C LEU A 268 -2.47 -11.94 22.25
N THR A 269 -3.13 -10.86 22.65
CA THR A 269 -3.37 -10.52 24.05
C THR A 269 -4.71 -11.04 24.57
N ARG A 270 -5.71 -11.13 23.70
CA ARG A 270 -7.09 -11.48 24.11
C ARG A 270 -7.50 -12.91 23.76
N GLU A 271 -6.83 -13.51 22.77
CA GLU A 271 -7.29 -14.76 22.19
C GLU A 271 -6.35 -15.93 22.45
N ARG A 272 -6.91 -17.14 22.49
CA ARG A 272 -6.12 -18.37 22.58
C ARG A 272 -5.47 -18.71 21.24
N PRO A 273 -4.27 -19.35 21.24
CA PRO A 273 -3.66 -19.86 20.01
C PRO A 273 -4.63 -20.80 19.26
N MET A 274 -4.57 -20.81 17.95
CA MET A 274 -5.31 -21.71 17.07
C MET A 274 -6.83 -21.74 17.30
N ARG A 275 -7.42 -20.62 17.77
CA ARG A 275 -8.85 -20.53 18.04
C ARG A 275 -9.73 -20.42 16.80
N ILE A 276 -9.14 -19.94 15.68
CA ILE A 276 -9.90 -19.69 14.45
C ILE A 276 -10.14 -21.02 13.76
N LYS A 277 -11.41 -21.37 13.62
CA LYS A 277 -11.88 -22.54 12.88
C LYS A 277 -12.90 -22.08 11.85
N PHE A 278 -12.88 -22.72 10.72
CA PHE A 278 -13.86 -22.51 9.66
C PHE A 278 -14.73 -23.78 9.56
N ASP A 279 -16.01 -23.59 9.31
CA ASP A 279 -16.87 -24.69 8.90
C ASP A 279 -16.51 -25.05 7.47
N VAL A 280 -16.13 -26.31 7.25
CA VAL A 280 -15.69 -26.80 5.94
C VAL A 280 -16.54 -28.03 5.61
N GLU A 281 -17.21 -27.97 4.46
CA GLU A 281 -17.87 -29.09 3.84
C GLU A 281 -16.91 -29.75 2.85
N TYR A 282 -16.70 -31.05 2.99
CA TYR A 282 -15.93 -31.83 2.06
C TYR A 282 -16.79 -32.33 0.91
N ASP A 283 -16.55 -31.85 -0.30
CA ASP A 283 -17.26 -32.20 -1.53
C ASP A 283 -16.43 -33.05 -2.51
N GLY A 284 -15.31 -33.60 -2.01
CA GLY A 284 -14.43 -34.48 -2.78
C GLY A 284 -14.90 -35.96 -2.80
N PRO A 285 -14.12 -36.86 -3.44
CA PRO A 285 -14.39 -38.31 -3.41
C PRO A 285 -14.46 -38.84 -1.97
N PRO A 286 -15.34 -39.83 -1.67
CA PRO A 286 -15.37 -40.40 -0.34
C PRO A 286 -14.02 -41.02 0.02
N PRO A 287 -13.65 -41.05 1.33
CA PRO A 287 -12.45 -41.72 1.79
C PRO A 287 -12.43 -43.18 1.33
N THR A 288 -11.32 -43.66 0.82
CA THR A 288 -11.06 -45.06 0.51
C THR A 288 -10.66 -45.78 1.80
N GLU A 289 -11.27 -46.98 2.10
CA GLU A 289 -10.87 -47.81 3.22
C GLU A 289 -9.43 -48.33 3.10
#